data_dd57f716393577eebea6f4c7c0c941fa
#
_entry.id   dd57f716393577eebea6f4c7c0c941fa
#
_cell.length_a   1.000
_cell.length_b   1.000
_cell.length_c   1.000
_cell.angle_alpha   90.00
_cell.angle_beta   90.00
_cell.angle_gamma   90.00
#
_symmetry.space_group_name_H-M   'P 1'
#
loop_
_entity.id
_entity.type
_entity.pdbx_description
1 polymer ?
#
loop_
_entity_poly.entity_id
_entity_poly.type
_entity_poly.pdbx_seq_one_letter_code
_entity_poly.pdbx_strand_id
1 'polypeptide(L)'
;DKLDRALCCGRTYISYGQLDKASEELNRFNDYIIDNNYFDLPVVGIEPSCLLTFSDEYQKLKNIKNRDQIKNRFYLLEEFILKEIKDNNKVKMNKFNQNVLIHGHCHQKSQDRMKGLKNLLTELDIKNEMIESSCCGMAGSFGYDSKNYEVSKKMANLSLIPAINNSDETDFIIANGTSCRHQISDLSDKKGKHVSELLFQIFETVN
;
A
#
# COMPACT_ATOMS: atom_id res chain seq x y z
N ASP A 1 -19.23 -17.00 4.47
CA ASP A 1 -18.84 -18.02 3.48
C ASP A 1 -17.37 -18.31 3.61
N LYS A 2 -17.00 -19.59 3.72
CA LYS A 2 -15.59 -19.99 3.75
C LYS A 2 -15.10 -20.12 2.32
N LEU A 3 -14.13 -19.27 1.95
CA LEU A 3 -13.36 -19.49 0.73
C LEU A 3 -12.50 -20.76 0.90
N ASP A 4 -12.43 -21.60 -0.12
CA ASP A 4 -11.55 -22.80 -0.11
C ASP A 4 -10.08 -22.41 0.07
N ARG A 5 -9.70 -21.26 -0.45
CA ARG A 5 -8.39 -20.62 -0.25
C ARG A 5 -8.51 -19.10 -0.30
N ALA A 6 -7.55 -18.39 0.28
CA ALA A 6 -7.49 -16.94 0.25
C ALA A 6 -7.56 -16.40 -1.20
N LEU A 7 -8.21 -15.25 -1.37
CA LEU A 7 -8.18 -14.51 -2.64
C LEU A 7 -6.82 -13.88 -2.85
N CYS A 8 -6.35 -13.86 -4.10
CA CYS A 8 -5.08 -13.28 -4.47
C CYS A 8 -5.27 -12.24 -5.58
N CYS A 9 -4.48 -11.16 -5.54
CA CYS A 9 -4.46 -10.14 -6.59
C CYS A 9 -3.72 -10.59 -7.87
N GLY A 10 -3.11 -11.77 -7.88
CA GLY A 10 -2.34 -12.28 -9.02
C GLY A 10 -0.98 -11.61 -9.25
N ARG A 11 -0.60 -10.61 -8.45
CA ARG A 11 0.63 -9.81 -8.66
C ARG A 11 1.89 -10.63 -8.83
N THR A 12 2.07 -11.65 -7.99
CA THR A 12 3.25 -12.53 -8.06
C THR A 12 3.29 -13.29 -9.39
N TYR A 13 2.17 -13.81 -9.84
CA TYR A 13 2.08 -14.48 -11.14
C TYR A 13 2.42 -13.55 -12.31
N ILE A 14 1.94 -12.30 -12.27
CA ILE A 14 2.29 -11.28 -13.27
C ILE A 14 3.80 -11.05 -13.29
N SER A 15 4.43 -10.89 -12.13
CA SER A 15 5.87 -10.66 -12.00
C SER A 15 6.72 -11.79 -12.58
N TYR A 16 6.21 -13.03 -12.56
CA TYR A 16 6.86 -14.20 -13.16
C TYR A 16 6.37 -14.52 -14.59
N GLY A 17 5.57 -13.64 -15.22
CA GLY A 17 5.06 -13.85 -16.58
C GLY A 17 3.99 -14.93 -16.70
N GLN A 18 3.44 -15.44 -15.58
CA GLN A 18 2.39 -16.47 -15.57
C GLN A 18 1.01 -15.81 -15.68
N LEU A 19 0.74 -15.18 -16.83
CA LEU A 19 -0.43 -14.32 -17.01
C LEU A 19 -1.77 -15.08 -16.94
N ASP A 20 -1.81 -16.33 -17.37
CA ASP A 20 -3.02 -17.15 -17.29
C ASP A 20 -3.40 -17.42 -15.82
N LYS A 21 -2.43 -17.78 -14.97
CA LYS A 21 -2.66 -17.94 -13.53
C LYS A 21 -3.06 -16.64 -12.84
N ALA A 22 -2.48 -15.52 -13.26
CA ALA A 22 -2.91 -14.22 -12.78
C ALA A 22 -4.38 -13.95 -13.13
N SER A 23 -4.78 -14.24 -14.37
CA SER A 23 -6.17 -14.09 -14.83
C SER A 23 -7.13 -15.00 -14.06
N GLU A 24 -6.73 -16.22 -13.74
CA GLU A 24 -7.52 -17.15 -12.90
C GLU A 24 -7.77 -16.58 -11.51
N GLU A 25 -6.73 -16.07 -10.83
CA GLU A 25 -6.89 -15.46 -9.49
C GLU A 25 -7.79 -14.24 -9.51
N LEU A 26 -7.63 -13.39 -10.51
CA LEU A 26 -8.46 -12.19 -10.65
C LEU A 26 -9.92 -12.54 -10.99
N ASN A 27 -10.17 -13.57 -11.78
CA ASN A 27 -11.51 -14.08 -12.03
C ASN A 27 -12.15 -14.66 -10.78
N ARG A 28 -11.40 -15.39 -9.95
CA ARG A 28 -11.87 -15.86 -8.64
C ARG A 28 -12.27 -14.70 -7.74
N PHE A 29 -11.49 -13.63 -7.72
CA PHE A 29 -11.83 -12.41 -6.99
C PHE A 29 -13.15 -11.80 -7.50
N ASN A 30 -13.29 -11.68 -8.82
CA ASN A 30 -14.50 -11.14 -9.45
C ASN A 30 -15.73 -12.00 -9.14
N ASP A 31 -15.62 -13.31 -9.30
CA ASP A 31 -16.69 -14.26 -9.03
C ASP A 31 -17.14 -14.14 -7.55
N TYR A 32 -16.18 -14.02 -6.60
CA TYR A 32 -16.50 -13.81 -5.18
C TYR A 32 -17.28 -12.51 -4.92
N ILE A 33 -16.90 -11.40 -5.55
CA ILE A 33 -17.62 -10.12 -5.42
C ILE A 33 -19.04 -10.24 -5.98
N ILE A 34 -19.20 -10.95 -7.11
CA ILE A 34 -20.48 -11.13 -7.78
C ILE A 34 -21.39 -12.05 -6.99
N ASP A 35 -20.91 -13.20 -6.60
CA ASP A 35 -21.70 -14.24 -5.90
C ASP A 35 -22.21 -13.76 -4.53
N ASN A 36 -21.51 -12.82 -3.90
CA ASN A 36 -21.90 -12.24 -2.62
C ASN A 36 -22.65 -10.89 -2.76
N ASN A 37 -22.96 -10.44 -3.95
CA ASN A 37 -23.62 -9.16 -4.23
C ASN A 37 -22.88 -7.94 -3.64
N TYR A 38 -21.54 -7.92 -3.68
CA TYR A 38 -20.72 -6.84 -3.15
C TYR A 38 -20.41 -5.76 -4.19
N PHE A 39 -21.25 -5.63 -5.24
CA PHE A 39 -20.98 -4.72 -6.36
C PHE A 39 -20.89 -3.25 -5.96
N ASP A 40 -21.66 -2.83 -4.95
CA ASP A 40 -21.72 -1.43 -4.53
C ASP A 40 -20.75 -1.12 -3.38
N LEU A 41 -20.04 -2.12 -2.86
CA LEU A 41 -19.11 -1.92 -1.77
C LEU A 41 -17.73 -1.49 -2.30
N PRO A 42 -17.05 -0.54 -1.64
CA PRO A 42 -15.66 -0.22 -1.94
C PRO A 42 -14.75 -1.40 -1.59
N VAL A 43 -13.74 -1.62 -2.41
CA VAL A 43 -12.66 -2.57 -2.14
C VAL A 43 -11.47 -1.78 -1.59
N VAL A 44 -11.21 -1.94 -0.30
CA VAL A 44 -10.14 -1.21 0.38
C VAL A 44 -8.95 -2.13 0.59
N GLY A 45 -7.77 -1.71 0.15
CA GLY A 45 -6.53 -2.47 0.27
C GLY A 45 -5.48 -1.77 1.11
N ILE A 46 -4.75 -2.56 1.89
CA ILE A 46 -3.65 -2.08 2.75
C ILE A 46 -2.26 -2.31 2.13
N GLU A 47 -2.15 -3.18 1.12
CA GLU A 47 -0.88 -3.43 0.43
C GLU A 47 -0.91 -2.80 -0.97
N PRO A 48 -0.14 -1.74 -1.22
CA PRO A 48 -0.18 -1.03 -2.49
C PRO A 48 0.11 -1.90 -3.71
N SER A 49 1.05 -2.83 -3.59
CA SER A 49 1.39 -3.73 -4.70
C SER A 49 0.24 -4.65 -5.10
N CYS A 50 -0.59 -5.06 -4.13
CA CYS A 50 -1.76 -5.88 -4.38
C CYS A 50 -2.92 -5.06 -4.96
N LEU A 51 -3.29 -3.98 -4.27
CA LEU A 51 -4.45 -3.19 -4.67
C LEU A 51 -4.26 -2.52 -6.04
N LEU A 52 -3.08 -1.95 -6.27
CA LEU A 52 -2.81 -1.22 -7.50
C LEU A 52 -2.66 -2.13 -8.73
N THR A 53 -2.52 -3.44 -8.55
CA THR A 53 -2.67 -4.43 -9.63
C THR A 53 -4.05 -4.33 -10.29
N PHE A 54 -5.11 -4.08 -9.52
CA PHE A 54 -6.48 -3.95 -10.06
C PHE A 54 -6.69 -2.68 -10.86
N SER A 55 -5.95 -1.61 -10.58
CA SER A 55 -6.06 -0.34 -11.34
C SER A 55 -5.13 -0.25 -12.55
N ASP A 56 -4.14 -1.12 -12.67
CA ASP A 56 -3.19 -1.13 -13.79
C ASP A 56 -3.22 -2.46 -14.56
N GLU A 57 -2.49 -3.49 -14.09
CA GLU A 57 -2.27 -4.72 -14.85
C GLU A 57 -3.56 -5.49 -15.12
N TYR A 58 -4.47 -5.52 -14.16
CA TYR A 58 -5.80 -6.11 -14.32
C TYR A 58 -6.54 -5.57 -15.55
N GLN A 59 -6.39 -4.27 -15.85
CA GLN A 59 -7.04 -3.65 -16.99
C GLN A 59 -6.46 -4.11 -18.34
N LYS A 60 -5.25 -4.64 -18.35
CA LYS A 60 -4.48 -5.06 -19.53
C LYS A 60 -4.49 -6.57 -19.76
N LEU A 61 -4.80 -7.37 -18.74
CA LEU A 61 -4.87 -8.83 -18.84
C LEU A 61 -6.04 -9.26 -19.73
N LYS A 62 -5.84 -10.36 -20.46
CA LYS A 62 -6.89 -10.98 -21.27
C LYS A 62 -7.77 -11.89 -20.40
N ASN A 63 -8.93 -12.26 -20.92
CA ASN A 63 -9.84 -13.25 -20.30
C ASN A 63 -10.31 -12.92 -18.88
N ILE A 64 -10.39 -11.64 -18.53
CA ILE A 64 -10.97 -11.19 -17.25
C ILE A 64 -12.48 -11.00 -17.41
N LYS A 65 -13.23 -11.82 -16.68
CA LYS A 65 -14.69 -11.76 -16.64
C LYS A 65 -15.16 -10.54 -15.81
N ASN A 66 -16.29 -9.98 -16.19
CA ASN A 66 -17.00 -8.95 -15.40
C ASN A 66 -16.14 -7.75 -15.00
N ARG A 67 -15.06 -7.45 -15.73
CA ARG A 67 -14.11 -6.36 -15.43
C ARG A 67 -14.79 -5.03 -15.19
N ASP A 68 -15.74 -4.67 -16.07
CA ASP A 68 -16.40 -3.36 -16.04
C ASP A 68 -17.32 -3.18 -14.85
N GLN A 69 -17.80 -4.25 -14.23
CA GLN A 69 -18.69 -4.20 -13.07
C GLN A 69 -17.97 -3.82 -11.77
N ILE A 70 -16.66 -4.10 -11.68
CA ILE A 70 -15.89 -3.90 -10.45
C ILE A 70 -14.77 -2.87 -10.59
N LYS A 71 -14.54 -2.31 -11.78
CA LYS A 71 -13.58 -1.22 -11.97
C LYS A 71 -14.01 0.02 -11.18
N ASN A 72 -13.06 0.87 -10.82
CA ASN A 72 -13.27 2.16 -10.11
C ASN A 72 -13.75 2.04 -8.65
N ARG A 73 -13.61 0.87 -8.02
CA ARG A 73 -14.01 0.66 -6.61
C ARG A 73 -12.83 0.37 -5.68
N PHE A 74 -11.62 0.42 -6.22
CA PHE A 74 -10.40 0.07 -5.51
C PHE A 74 -9.76 1.30 -4.89
N TYR A 75 -9.70 1.33 -3.58
CA TYR A 75 -9.13 2.41 -2.77
C TYR A 75 -7.98 1.90 -1.93
N LEU A 76 -6.87 2.63 -1.91
CA LEU A 76 -5.91 2.48 -0.82
C LEU A 76 -6.56 2.92 0.49
N LEU A 77 -6.14 2.36 1.62
CA LEU A 77 -6.73 2.67 2.93
C LEU A 77 -6.79 4.18 3.18
N GLU A 78 -5.69 4.88 2.93
CA GLU A 78 -5.58 6.32 3.12
C GLU A 78 -6.54 7.12 2.24
N GLU A 79 -6.82 6.67 1.04
CA GLU A 79 -7.76 7.32 0.12
C GLU A 79 -9.20 7.13 0.59
N PHE A 80 -9.52 5.92 1.05
CA PHE A 80 -10.83 5.60 1.59
C PHE A 80 -11.11 6.39 2.87
N ILE A 81 -10.17 6.39 3.81
CA ILE A 81 -10.30 7.13 5.08
C ILE A 81 -10.43 8.64 4.84
N LEU A 82 -9.64 9.21 3.92
CA LEU A 82 -9.77 10.61 3.54
C LEU A 82 -11.17 10.96 3.03
N LYS A 83 -11.75 10.08 2.21
CA LYS A 83 -13.12 10.24 1.72
C LYS A 83 -14.12 10.21 2.87
N GLU A 84 -14.04 9.21 3.73
CA GLU A 84 -14.95 9.05 4.87
C GLU A 84 -14.87 10.22 5.86
N ILE A 85 -13.67 10.76 6.13
CA ILE A 85 -13.50 11.94 7.00
C ILE A 85 -14.20 13.16 6.39
N LYS A 86 -14.06 13.39 5.07
CA LYS A 86 -14.69 14.53 4.38
C LYS A 86 -16.21 14.42 4.33
N ASP A 87 -16.73 13.22 4.18
CA ASP A 87 -18.15 12.96 4.14
C ASP A 87 -18.79 12.99 5.55
N ASN A 88 -18.01 12.74 6.60
CA ASN A 88 -18.44 12.60 7.99
C ASN A 88 -17.64 13.50 8.94
N ASN A 89 -18.02 14.76 9.08
CA ASN A 89 -17.34 15.77 9.94
C ASN A 89 -17.31 15.47 11.46
N LYS A 90 -17.61 14.25 11.91
CA LYS A 90 -17.78 13.89 13.33
C LYS A 90 -16.72 12.95 13.90
N VAL A 91 -15.65 12.73 13.17
CA VAL A 91 -14.60 11.81 13.65
C VAL A 91 -13.78 12.51 14.72
N LYS A 92 -13.83 12.00 15.96
CA LYS A 92 -12.96 12.47 17.03
C LYS A 92 -11.56 11.92 16.83
N MET A 93 -10.58 12.77 17.02
CA MET A 93 -9.18 12.44 16.81
C MET A 93 -8.31 12.94 17.95
N ASN A 94 -7.36 12.13 18.36
CA ASN A 94 -6.29 12.54 19.27
C ASN A 94 -5.24 13.34 18.51
N LYS A 95 -4.61 14.28 19.21
CA LYS A 95 -3.53 15.07 18.62
C LYS A 95 -2.29 14.19 18.41
N PHE A 96 -1.72 14.24 17.21
CA PHE A 96 -0.46 13.58 16.88
C PHE A 96 0.67 14.61 16.77
N ASN A 97 1.69 14.47 17.62
CA ASN A 97 2.73 15.49 17.77
C ASN A 97 4.08 15.11 17.15
N GLN A 98 4.20 13.90 16.58
CA GLN A 98 5.42 13.46 15.91
C GLN A 98 5.44 13.97 14.46
N ASN A 99 6.64 14.23 13.93
CA ASN A 99 6.80 14.45 12.51
C ASN A 99 6.73 13.10 11.76
N VAL A 100 6.14 13.09 10.56
CA VAL A 100 5.97 11.89 9.76
C VAL A 100 6.87 11.93 8.55
N LEU A 101 7.77 10.97 8.45
CA LEU A 101 8.56 10.74 7.24
C LEU A 101 7.90 9.66 6.37
N ILE A 102 7.72 9.93 5.09
CA ILE A 102 6.99 9.06 4.18
C ILE A 102 7.95 8.46 3.14
N HIS A 103 8.08 7.13 3.15
CA HIS A 103 8.62 6.41 2.01
C HIS A 103 7.48 5.94 1.11
N GLY A 104 7.36 6.56 -0.06
CA GLY A 104 6.34 6.19 -1.05
C GLY A 104 6.64 4.85 -1.72
N HIS A 105 5.64 3.97 -1.76
CA HIS A 105 5.75 2.71 -2.49
C HIS A 105 5.86 2.96 -4.00
N CYS A 106 6.69 2.19 -4.71
CA CYS A 106 6.97 2.42 -6.14
C CYS A 106 5.69 2.38 -7.01
N HIS A 107 4.74 1.48 -6.74
CA HIS A 107 3.46 1.44 -7.45
C HIS A 107 2.58 2.68 -7.16
N GLN A 108 2.58 3.19 -5.93
CA GLN A 108 1.88 4.44 -5.62
C GLN A 108 2.48 5.62 -6.37
N LYS A 109 3.81 5.69 -6.44
CA LYS A 109 4.52 6.74 -7.19
C LYS A 109 4.23 6.65 -8.69
N SER A 110 4.31 5.46 -9.28
CA SER A 110 4.10 5.26 -10.73
C SER A 110 2.67 5.57 -11.20
N GLN A 111 1.68 5.47 -10.31
CA GLN A 111 0.27 5.74 -10.61
C GLN A 111 -0.22 7.07 -10.02
N ASP A 112 0.68 7.95 -9.56
CA ASP A 112 0.36 9.24 -8.92
C ASP A 112 -0.60 9.11 -7.71
N ARG A 113 -0.55 7.98 -7.00
CA ARG A 113 -1.45 7.67 -5.86
C ARG A 113 -0.87 8.10 -4.50
N MET A 114 0.31 8.74 -4.47
CA MET A 114 0.87 9.31 -3.22
C MET A 114 0.06 10.51 -2.70
N LYS A 115 -0.71 11.14 -3.56
CA LYS A 115 -1.59 12.27 -3.20
C LYS A 115 -2.61 11.90 -2.12
N GLY A 116 -3.13 10.67 -2.14
CA GLY A 116 -4.08 10.18 -1.15
C GLY A 116 -3.51 10.27 0.27
N LEU A 117 -2.32 9.74 0.47
CA LEU A 117 -1.64 9.79 1.77
C LEU A 117 -1.29 11.22 2.20
N LYS A 118 -0.71 12.02 1.30
CA LYS A 118 -0.38 13.42 1.61
C LYS A 118 -1.61 14.23 2.03
N ASN A 119 -2.69 14.11 1.27
CA ASN A 119 -3.94 14.82 1.54
C ASN A 119 -4.57 14.36 2.86
N LEU A 120 -4.51 13.06 3.18
CA LEU A 120 -4.98 12.55 4.46
C LEU A 120 -4.21 13.16 5.62
N LEU A 121 -2.88 13.15 5.58
CA LEU A 121 -2.06 13.71 6.65
C LEU A 121 -2.26 15.22 6.80
N THR A 122 -2.46 15.94 5.69
CA THR A 122 -2.80 17.38 5.71
C THR A 122 -4.17 17.62 6.34
N GLU A 123 -5.19 16.82 6.00
CA GLU A 123 -6.53 16.92 6.60
C GLU A 123 -6.53 16.65 8.11
N LEU A 124 -5.62 15.79 8.55
CA LEU A 124 -5.42 15.44 9.96
C LEU A 124 -4.49 16.41 10.71
N ASP A 125 -4.04 17.50 10.06
CA ASP A 125 -3.07 18.48 10.61
C ASP A 125 -1.76 17.83 11.11
N ILE A 126 -1.28 16.81 10.39
CA ILE A 126 -0.06 16.07 10.72
C ILE A 126 1.10 16.57 9.88
N LYS A 127 2.15 17.07 10.55
CA LYS A 127 3.38 17.47 9.89
C LYS A 127 4.03 16.28 9.21
N ASN A 128 4.29 16.38 7.90
CA ASN A 128 4.85 15.29 7.13
C ASN A 128 5.85 15.74 6.07
N GLU A 129 6.79 14.85 5.76
CA GLU A 129 7.79 15.05 4.73
C GLU A 129 7.96 13.77 3.89
N MET A 130 8.10 13.93 2.58
CA MET A 130 8.36 12.82 1.65
C MET A 130 9.86 12.59 1.51
N ILE A 131 10.31 11.38 1.79
CA ILE A 131 11.68 10.96 1.49
C ILE A 131 11.86 10.91 -0.03
N GLU A 132 12.79 11.69 -0.55
CA GLU A 132 13.20 11.69 -1.95
C GLU A 132 13.97 10.40 -2.28
N SER A 133 13.23 9.30 -2.43
CA SER A 133 13.77 7.98 -2.77
C SER A 133 13.08 7.39 -3.98
N SER A 134 13.81 6.63 -4.82
CA SER A 134 13.21 5.91 -5.96
C SER A 134 12.53 4.62 -5.52
N CYS A 135 13.31 3.65 -5.06
CA CYS A 135 12.86 2.32 -4.64
C CYS A 135 13.53 1.94 -3.32
N CYS A 136 12.86 1.11 -2.52
CA CYS A 136 13.48 0.49 -1.35
C CYS A 136 14.48 -0.63 -1.69
N GLY A 137 14.57 -1.03 -2.96
CA GLY A 137 15.45 -2.11 -3.42
C GLY A 137 14.80 -3.51 -3.43
N MET A 138 13.67 -3.69 -2.76
CA MET A 138 13.04 -5.02 -2.63
C MET A 138 12.31 -5.49 -3.90
N ALA A 139 11.66 -4.58 -4.65
CA ALA A 139 10.93 -4.89 -5.89
C ALA A 139 10.11 -6.20 -5.79
N GLY A 140 9.19 -6.25 -4.86
CA GLY A 140 8.43 -7.47 -4.52
C GLY A 140 9.32 -8.52 -3.85
N SER A 141 9.57 -9.64 -4.51
CA SER A 141 10.42 -10.73 -4.02
C SER A 141 11.90 -10.61 -4.41
N PHE A 142 12.27 -9.65 -5.25
CA PHE A 142 13.62 -9.52 -5.80
C PHE A 142 14.70 -9.46 -4.71
N GLY A 143 14.53 -8.62 -3.70
CA GLY A 143 15.50 -8.44 -2.62
C GLY A 143 15.57 -9.58 -1.61
N TYR A 144 14.60 -10.52 -1.62
CA TYR A 144 14.65 -11.73 -0.80
C TYR A 144 15.49 -12.85 -1.42
N ASP A 145 15.81 -12.76 -2.73
CA ASP A 145 16.70 -13.71 -3.38
C ASP A 145 18.16 -13.36 -3.03
N SER A 146 18.90 -14.34 -2.50
CA SER A 146 20.29 -14.16 -2.11
C SER A 146 21.19 -13.62 -3.23
N LYS A 147 20.87 -13.95 -4.50
CA LYS A 147 21.58 -13.45 -5.68
C LYS A 147 21.42 -11.95 -5.88
N ASN A 148 20.31 -11.39 -5.43
CA ASN A 148 19.94 -9.99 -5.64
C ASN A 148 20.16 -9.13 -4.38
N TYR A 149 20.48 -9.75 -3.25
CA TYR A 149 20.52 -9.09 -1.94
C TYR A 149 21.46 -7.88 -1.93
N GLU A 150 22.67 -8.03 -2.45
CA GLU A 150 23.65 -6.92 -2.49
C GLU A 150 23.19 -5.77 -3.39
N VAL A 151 22.52 -6.06 -4.51
CA VAL A 151 21.92 -5.04 -5.37
C VAL A 151 20.78 -4.32 -4.64
N SER A 152 19.91 -5.08 -4.00
CA SER A 152 18.80 -4.57 -3.18
C SER A 152 19.28 -3.59 -2.10
N LYS A 153 20.31 -3.98 -1.35
CA LYS A 153 20.97 -3.12 -0.33
C LYS A 153 21.54 -1.83 -0.93
N LYS A 154 22.26 -1.93 -2.05
CA LYS A 154 22.82 -0.76 -2.73
C LYS A 154 21.72 0.21 -3.14
N MET A 155 20.62 -0.29 -3.67
CA MET A 155 19.48 0.55 -4.06
C MET A 155 18.87 1.28 -2.84
N ALA A 156 18.64 0.58 -1.73
CA ALA A 156 18.14 1.18 -0.51
C ALA A 156 19.07 2.28 0.04
N ASN A 157 20.37 2.05 -0.06
CA ASN A 157 21.40 2.96 0.44
C ASN A 157 21.66 4.17 -0.48
N LEU A 158 21.03 4.27 -1.65
CA LEU A 158 21.15 5.47 -2.50
C LEU A 158 20.51 6.69 -1.85
N SER A 159 19.36 6.51 -1.17
CA SER A 159 18.62 7.62 -0.58
C SER A 159 17.76 7.22 0.63
N LEU A 160 17.07 6.07 0.58
CA LEU A 160 16.10 5.71 1.61
C LEU A 160 16.76 5.54 2.99
N ILE A 161 17.74 4.67 3.10
CA ILE A 161 18.39 4.37 4.38
C ILE A 161 19.16 5.58 4.93
N PRO A 162 19.93 6.34 4.13
CA PRO A 162 20.55 7.58 4.61
C PRO A 162 19.52 8.59 5.14
N ALA A 163 18.37 8.78 4.47
CA ALA A 163 17.34 9.70 4.94
C ALA A 163 16.73 9.24 6.27
N ILE A 164 16.49 7.92 6.43
CA ILE A 164 15.98 7.34 7.68
C ILE A 164 16.99 7.49 8.82
N ASN A 165 18.26 7.20 8.56
CA ASN A 165 19.30 7.29 9.60
C ASN A 165 19.56 8.75 10.06
N ASN A 166 19.34 9.72 9.18
CA ASN A 166 19.47 11.15 9.48
C ASN A 166 18.21 11.78 10.11
N SER A 167 17.10 11.04 10.20
CA SER A 167 15.87 11.54 10.80
C SER A 167 15.94 11.51 12.34
N ASP A 168 15.08 12.28 13.00
CA ASP A 168 14.99 12.29 14.46
C ASP A 168 14.50 10.94 15.00
N GLU A 169 14.92 10.56 16.21
CA GLU A 169 14.49 9.31 16.85
C GLU A 169 12.98 9.26 17.08
N THR A 170 12.36 10.40 17.25
CA THR A 170 10.92 10.57 17.49
C THR A 170 10.10 10.57 16.22
N ASP A 171 10.71 10.60 15.04
CA ASP A 171 9.99 10.61 13.77
C ASP A 171 9.23 9.31 13.52
N PHE A 172 8.00 9.46 13.01
CA PHE A 172 7.17 8.33 12.63
C PHE A 172 7.39 8.01 11.13
N ILE A 173 7.94 6.86 10.82
CA ILE A 173 8.27 6.49 9.45
C ILE A 173 7.12 5.69 8.83
N ILE A 174 6.45 6.24 7.81
CA ILE A 174 5.42 5.56 7.04
C ILE A 174 6.04 4.89 5.80
N ALA A 175 5.78 3.59 5.68
CA ALA A 175 6.03 2.80 4.48
C ALA A 175 4.90 1.77 4.30
N ASN A 176 3.95 2.04 3.38
CA ASN A 176 2.76 1.19 3.23
C ASN A 176 3.07 -0.20 2.65
N GLY A 177 4.12 -0.34 1.84
CA GLY A 177 4.51 -1.63 1.29
C GLY A 177 5.21 -2.54 2.31
N THR A 178 4.77 -3.79 2.43
CA THR A 178 5.38 -4.78 3.34
C THR A 178 6.87 -4.98 3.07
N SER A 179 7.26 -5.14 1.80
CA SER A 179 8.68 -5.27 1.42
C SER A 179 9.51 -4.05 1.82
N CYS A 180 8.93 -2.84 1.71
CA CYS A 180 9.60 -1.60 2.11
C CYS A 180 9.86 -1.58 3.62
N ARG A 181 8.87 -1.99 4.43
CA ARG A 181 9.02 -2.08 5.90
C ARG A 181 10.09 -3.08 6.31
N HIS A 182 10.13 -4.25 5.66
CA HIS A 182 11.19 -5.23 5.90
C HIS A 182 12.57 -4.66 5.58
N GLN A 183 12.74 -4.03 4.42
CA GLN A 183 14.02 -3.44 4.04
C GLN A 183 14.50 -2.35 5.02
N ILE A 184 13.59 -1.50 5.48
CA ILE A 184 13.90 -0.49 6.50
C ILE A 184 14.35 -1.15 7.80
N SER A 185 13.62 -2.16 8.26
CA SER A 185 13.93 -2.90 9.49
C SER A 185 15.26 -3.67 9.41
N ASP A 186 15.61 -4.17 8.22
CA ASP A 186 16.82 -4.96 8.01
C ASP A 186 18.09 -4.10 7.87
N LEU A 187 17.94 -2.86 7.40
CA LEU A 187 19.08 -1.99 7.06
C LEU A 187 19.21 -0.74 7.94
N SER A 188 18.33 -0.56 8.92
CA SER A 188 18.39 0.52 9.89
C SER A 188 17.92 0.09 11.27
N ASP A 189 18.24 0.87 12.30
CA ASP A 189 17.74 0.65 13.67
C ASP A 189 16.28 1.12 13.86
N LYS A 190 15.68 1.71 12.82
CA LYS A 190 14.32 2.23 12.84
C LYS A 190 13.34 1.26 12.17
N LYS A 191 12.06 1.43 12.47
CA LYS A 191 10.99 0.59 11.89
C LYS A 191 10.06 1.44 11.03
N GLY A 192 9.91 1.03 9.78
CA GLY A 192 8.81 1.52 8.95
C GLY A 192 7.47 0.97 9.45
N LYS A 193 6.44 1.80 9.49
CA LYS A 193 5.08 1.46 9.91
C LYS A 193 4.10 1.66 8.76
N HIS A 194 3.01 0.95 8.79
CA HIS A 194 1.91 1.18 7.87
C HIS A 194 1.08 2.39 8.34
N VAL A 195 0.45 3.12 7.41
CA VAL A 195 -0.42 4.26 7.78
C VAL A 195 -1.54 3.87 8.75
N SER A 196 -2.04 2.64 8.70
CA SER A 196 -3.05 2.14 9.65
C SER A 196 -2.58 2.17 11.10
N GLU A 197 -1.29 2.03 11.37
CA GLU A 197 -0.73 2.11 12.72
C GLU A 197 -0.76 3.54 13.27
N LEU A 198 -0.54 4.53 12.40
CA LEU A 198 -0.72 5.94 12.73
C LEU A 198 -2.20 6.23 12.96
N LEU A 199 -3.08 5.82 12.06
CA LEU A 199 -4.52 6.02 12.17
C LEU A 199 -5.09 5.40 13.46
N PHE A 200 -4.60 4.21 13.83
CA PHE A 200 -5.00 3.57 15.08
C PHE A 200 -4.65 4.38 16.33
N GLN A 201 -3.52 5.13 16.31
CA GLN A 201 -3.12 5.98 17.44
C GLN A 201 -3.95 7.26 17.55
N ILE A 202 -4.44 7.79 16.44
CA ILE A 202 -5.13 9.08 16.41
C ILE A 202 -6.65 8.96 16.47
N PHE A 203 -7.24 7.86 15.99
CA PHE A 203 -8.67 7.66 16.11
C PHE A 203 -9.04 7.14 17.49
N GLU A 204 -9.95 7.83 18.17
CA GLU A 204 -10.51 7.32 19.42
C GLU A 204 -11.35 6.08 19.15
N THR A 205 -11.09 5.02 19.88
CA THR A 205 -12.00 3.90 19.94
C THR A 205 -13.29 4.36 20.61
N VAL A 206 -14.38 4.38 19.88
CA VAL A 206 -15.72 4.59 20.45
C VAL A 206 -16.03 3.33 21.24
N ASN A 207 -15.98 3.41 22.58
CA ASN A 207 -16.45 2.39 23.49
C ASN A 207 -17.99 2.41 23.58
#